data_79c00c95ed91074fc0ecf2d496ea7399
#
_entry.id   79c00c95ed91074fc0ecf2d496ea7399
#
_cell.length_a   1.000
_cell.length_b   1.000
_cell.length_c   1.000
_cell.angle_alpha   90.00
_cell.angle_beta   90.00
_cell.angle_gamma   90.00
#
_symmetry.space_group_name_H-M   'P 1'
#
loop_
_entity.id
_entity.type
_entity.pdbx_description
1 polymer ?
#
loop_
_entity_poly.entity_id
_entity_poly.type
_entity_poly.pdbx_seq_one_letter_code
_entity_poly.pdbx_strand_id
1 'polypeptide(L)'
;VTQNNEAGLIHYITDGALRPQAGARQLGKPRPVKLHVDLSDCVALFCLRQAPDDPQSLVSSSMAVYNEILRQHPEYLPRLYEGFIWSRIDTYADETPYSNFKVPAFSATDGVVTCRFHPGWIRGGMKKAGLELTDEETEIFDFIADTAAANSYAFCLQKGDIAFCNNYTVFHGRDGHDEIGEEADKRVLLRIWMELPDVRPFADEGRVRYGAVRHGKMGWTAADVLADNHLMPHRRREDGVPEVF
;
A
#
# COMPACT_ATOMS: atom_id res chain seq x y z
N VAL A 1 -1.47 11.32 -5.83
CA VAL A 1 -0.95 11.73 -4.51
C VAL A 1 0.44 11.17 -4.28
N THR A 2 1.23 11.80 -3.45
CA THR A 2 2.58 11.33 -3.11
C THR A 2 2.52 10.07 -2.25
N GLN A 3 3.53 9.20 -2.37
CA GLN A 3 3.59 7.94 -1.63
C GLN A 3 4.35 8.05 -0.31
N ASN A 4 5.20 9.04 -0.18
CA ASN A 4 5.93 9.41 1.03
C ASN A 4 6.35 10.89 0.98
N ASN A 5 6.96 11.41 2.03
CA ASN A 5 7.35 12.82 2.11
C ASN A 5 8.46 13.22 1.14
N GLU A 6 9.23 12.25 0.65
CA GLU A 6 10.41 12.46 -0.19
C GLU A 6 10.20 11.99 -1.63
N ALA A 7 9.18 11.17 -1.90
CA ALA A 7 8.87 10.70 -3.24
C ALA A 7 8.03 11.74 -4.00
N GLY A 8 8.29 11.84 -5.29
CA GLY A 8 7.39 12.51 -6.22
C GLY A 8 6.07 11.76 -6.40
N LEU A 9 5.26 12.20 -7.35
CA LEU A 9 3.97 11.57 -7.67
C LEU A 9 4.14 10.20 -8.35
N ILE A 10 5.27 9.99 -9.01
CA ILE A 10 5.62 8.74 -9.69
C ILE A 10 6.74 8.06 -8.91
N HIS A 11 6.55 6.80 -8.59
CA HIS A 11 7.51 5.99 -7.87
C HIS A 11 8.02 4.85 -8.75
N TYR A 12 9.34 4.73 -8.88
CA TYR A 12 9.97 3.62 -9.58
C TYR A 12 10.02 2.38 -8.68
N ILE A 13 9.49 1.26 -9.17
CA ILE A 13 9.62 -0.05 -8.54
C ILE A 13 10.62 -0.85 -9.37
N THR A 14 11.78 -1.14 -8.79
CA THR A 14 12.86 -1.87 -9.45
C THR A 14 13.68 -2.65 -8.41
N ASP A 15 14.42 -3.66 -8.87
CA ASP A 15 15.24 -4.52 -8.00
C ASP A 15 16.56 -3.87 -7.55
N GLY A 16 16.73 -2.63 -7.79
CA GLY A 16 17.86 -1.83 -7.37
C GLY A 16 17.56 -0.37 -7.52
N ALA A 17 18.40 0.45 -6.95
CA ALA A 17 18.24 1.88 -7.05
C ALA A 17 18.69 2.38 -8.43
N LEU A 18 17.81 2.33 -9.43
CA LEU A 18 18.01 3.14 -10.66
C LEU A 18 18.15 4.62 -10.30
N ARG A 19 17.53 5.03 -9.22
CA ARG A 19 17.75 6.29 -8.53
C ARG A 19 17.65 6.02 -7.04
N PRO A 20 18.68 6.26 -6.22
CA PRO A 20 18.55 6.28 -4.79
C PRO A 20 17.50 7.33 -4.44
N GLN A 21 16.31 6.89 -4.10
CA GLN A 21 15.32 7.78 -3.50
C GLN A 21 15.57 7.72 -2.01
N ALA A 22 15.84 8.86 -1.38
CA ALA A 22 15.89 8.95 0.06
C ALA A 22 14.58 8.35 0.61
N GLY A 23 14.65 7.46 1.59
CA GLY A 23 13.48 6.74 2.08
C GLY A 23 12.94 5.65 1.15
N ALA A 24 13.58 5.40 0.00
CA ALA A 24 13.20 4.28 -0.86
C ALA A 24 13.30 2.99 -0.06
N ARG A 25 12.16 2.54 0.43
CA ARG A 25 12.05 1.20 0.95
C ARG A 25 12.47 0.27 -0.15
N GLN A 26 13.08 -0.80 0.19
CA GLN A 26 13.49 -1.93 -0.64
C GLN A 26 12.34 -2.45 -1.54
N LEU A 27 11.72 -1.51 -2.25
CA LEU A 27 10.74 -1.76 -3.28
C LEU A 27 11.50 -2.38 -4.46
N GLY A 28 11.10 -3.56 -4.85
CA GLY A 28 11.78 -4.29 -5.91
C GLY A 28 12.77 -5.35 -5.44
N LYS A 29 12.79 -5.71 -4.14
CA LYS A 29 13.50 -6.92 -3.73
C LYS A 29 12.90 -8.15 -4.42
N PRO A 30 13.73 -9.16 -4.73
CA PRO A 30 13.27 -10.39 -5.38
C PRO A 30 12.29 -11.21 -4.54
N ARG A 31 12.06 -10.86 -3.28
CA ARG A 31 11.12 -11.54 -2.39
C ARG A 31 9.67 -11.34 -2.83
N PRO A 32 8.79 -12.33 -2.60
CA PRO A 32 7.36 -12.17 -2.84
C PRO A 32 6.80 -10.95 -2.10
N VAL A 33 5.91 -10.23 -2.77
CA VAL A 33 5.10 -9.16 -2.16
C VAL A 33 3.74 -9.76 -1.83
N LYS A 34 3.47 -9.95 -0.55
CA LYS A 34 2.19 -10.52 -0.08
C LYS A 34 1.01 -9.68 -0.56
N LEU A 35 -0.12 -10.33 -0.80
CA LEU A 35 -1.37 -9.70 -1.19
C LEU A 35 -1.81 -8.68 -0.13
N HIS A 36 -2.03 -7.44 -0.54
CA HIS A 36 -2.36 -6.29 0.30
C HIS A 36 -3.09 -5.22 -0.49
N VAL A 37 -3.60 -4.19 0.18
CA VAL A 37 -4.04 -2.95 -0.44
C VAL A 37 -3.05 -1.83 -0.12
N ASP A 38 -2.84 -0.92 -1.07
CA ASP A 38 -2.14 0.34 -0.82
C ASP A 38 -3.09 1.36 -0.15
N LEU A 39 -2.54 2.48 0.32
CA LEU A 39 -3.32 3.51 1.05
C LEU A 39 -4.11 4.46 0.14
N SER A 40 -3.78 4.55 -1.14
CA SER A 40 -4.53 5.36 -2.11
C SER A 40 -5.86 4.71 -2.49
N ASP A 41 -6.73 5.46 -3.16
CA ASP A 41 -7.99 4.92 -3.67
C ASP A 41 -7.75 3.90 -4.77
N CYS A 42 -6.81 4.22 -5.66
CA CYS A 42 -6.38 3.35 -6.74
C CYS A 42 -4.86 3.43 -6.90
N VAL A 43 -4.25 2.31 -7.21
CA VAL A 43 -2.85 2.27 -7.64
C VAL A 43 -2.79 1.88 -9.12
N ALA A 44 -1.99 2.62 -9.89
CA ALA A 44 -1.61 2.25 -11.24
C ALA A 44 -0.16 1.77 -11.25
N LEU A 45 0.09 0.67 -11.95
CA LEU A 45 1.40 0.09 -12.20
C LEU A 45 1.63 0.03 -13.71
N PHE A 46 2.48 0.92 -14.23
CA PHE A 46 2.86 0.95 -15.64
C PHE A 46 4.17 0.22 -15.84
N CYS A 47 4.21 -0.75 -16.74
CA CYS A 47 5.40 -1.54 -17.03
C CYS A 47 6.29 -0.84 -18.07
N LEU A 48 7.42 -0.34 -17.62
CA LEU A 48 8.48 0.16 -18.53
C LEU A 48 9.34 -0.98 -19.06
N ARG A 49 9.63 -1.96 -18.21
CA ARG A 49 10.45 -3.12 -18.54
C ARG A 49 10.12 -4.26 -17.60
N GLN A 50 9.97 -5.46 -18.16
CA GLN A 50 9.83 -6.69 -17.39
C GLN A 50 11.22 -7.32 -17.22
N ALA A 51 11.39 -8.13 -16.16
CA ALA A 51 12.56 -8.96 -15.97
C ALA A 51 12.51 -10.20 -16.86
N PRO A 52 13.66 -10.82 -17.21
CA PRO A 52 13.70 -12.02 -18.05
C PRO A 52 12.94 -13.23 -17.52
N ASP A 53 12.81 -13.34 -16.20
CA ASP A 53 12.06 -14.41 -15.50
C ASP A 53 10.55 -14.11 -15.35
N ASP A 54 10.07 -13.02 -15.96
CA ASP A 54 8.67 -12.62 -16.02
C ASP A 54 7.90 -12.75 -14.68
N PRO A 55 8.33 -12.07 -13.61
CA PRO A 55 7.70 -12.22 -12.30
C PRO A 55 6.22 -11.87 -12.34
N GLN A 56 5.38 -12.81 -11.88
CA GLN A 56 3.94 -12.70 -11.94
C GLN A 56 3.42 -11.61 -10.99
N SER A 57 2.58 -10.73 -11.49
CA SER A 57 1.72 -9.89 -10.68
C SER A 57 0.52 -10.69 -10.22
N LEU A 58 0.08 -10.48 -8.99
CA LEU A 58 -1.04 -11.20 -8.37
C LEU A 58 -2.13 -10.21 -7.99
N VAL A 59 -3.37 -10.57 -8.24
CA VAL A 59 -4.54 -9.85 -7.75
C VAL A 59 -5.55 -10.82 -7.15
N SER A 60 -6.28 -10.38 -6.12
CA SER A 60 -7.33 -11.18 -5.49
C SER A 60 -8.45 -10.27 -4.99
N SER A 61 -9.69 -10.73 -5.06
CA SER A 61 -10.83 -9.97 -4.54
C SER A 61 -10.84 -9.98 -3.02
N SER A 62 -10.67 -8.80 -2.40
CA SER A 62 -10.83 -8.69 -0.95
C SER A 62 -12.29 -8.89 -0.49
N MET A 63 -13.26 -8.70 -1.40
CA MET A 63 -14.66 -8.98 -1.13
C MET A 63 -14.94 -10.50 -1.13
N ALA A 64 -14.25 -11.27 -1.98
CA ALA A 64 -14.34 -12.74 -1.91
C ALA A 64 -13.76 -13.24 -0.58
N VAL A 65 -12.63 -12.70 -0.14
CA VAL A 65 -12.06 -13.01 1.17
C VAL A 65 -13.02 -12.66 2.31
N TYR A 66 -13.64 -11.48 2.27
CA TYR A 66 -14.65 -11.08 3.24
C TYR A 66 -15.84 -12.06 3.30
N ASN A 67 -16.33 -12.49 2.14
CA ASN A 67 -17.42 -13.47 2.06
C ASN A 67 -17.00 -14.84 2.62
N GLU A 68 -15.75 -15.25 2.43
CA GLU A 68 -15.24 -16.50 3.03
C GLU A 68 -15.11 -16.37 4.55
N ILE A 69 -14.70 -15.20 5.07
CA ILE A 69 -14.72 -14.94 6.52
C ILE A 69 -16.15 -15.04 7.05
N LEU A 70 -17.11 -14.40 6.40
CA LEU A 70 -18.54 -14.49 6.79
C LEU A 70 -19.05 -15.93 6.82
N ARG A 71 -18.61 -16.75 5.88
CA ARG A 71 -19.07 -18.13 5.72
C ARG A 71 -18.44 -19.10 6.71
N GLN A 72 -17.14 -18.94 7.01
CA GLN A 72 -16.35 -19.91 7.76
C GLN A 72 -16.01 -19.46 9.17
N HIS A 73 -15.73 -18.18 9.35
CA HIS A 73 -15.21 -17.58 10.58
C HIS A 73 -15.83 -16.21 10.86
N PRO A 74 -17.17 -16.10 10.96
CA PRO A 74 -17.83 -14.82 11.24
C PRO A 74 -17.36 -14.17 12.54
N GLU A 75 -16.83 -14.96 13.48
CA GLU A 75 -16.25 -14.52 14.74
C GLU A 75 -14.99 -13.64 14.57
N TYR A 76 -14.34 -13.65 13.41
CA TYR A 76 -13.19 -12.78 13.12
C TYR A 76 -13.59 -11.34 12.81
N LEU A 77 -14.83 -11.10 12.35
CA LEU A 77 -15.27 -9.80 11.87
C LEU A 77 -15.20 -8.69 12.94
N PRO A 78 -15.63 -8.91 14.21
CA PRO A 78 -15.53 -7.88 15.24
C PRO A 78 -14.09 -7.34 15.36
N ARG A 79 -13.08 -8.22 15.35
CA ARG A 79 -11.69 -7.82 15.44
C ARG A 79 -11.20 -7.08 14.18
N LEU A 80 -11.64 -7.49 13.01
CA LEU A 80 -11.32 -6.85 11.74
C LEU A 80 -11.98 -5.47 11.58
N TYR A 81 -13.16 -5.28 12.15
CA TYR A 81 -13.83 -3.97 12.20
C TYR A 81 -13.24 -3.04 13.26
N GLU A 82 -12.82 -3.56 14.41
CA GLU A 82 -12.09 -2.78 15.41
C GLU A 82 -10.77 -2.23 14.84
N GLY A 83 -10.09 -3.03 14.04
CA GLY A 83 -8.89 -2.64 13.33
C GLY A 83 -7.60 -2.74 14.15
N PHE A 84 -6.51 -2.24 13.60
CA PHE A 84 -5.15 -2.42 14.09
C PHE A 84 -4.36 -1.12 14.08
N ILE A 85 -3.33 -1.04 14.90
CA ILE A 85 -2.34 0.03 14.85
C ILE A 85 -1.48 -0.15 13.60
N TRP A 86 -1.31 0.91 12.83
CA TRP A 86 -0.54 0.92 11.59
C TRP A 86 0.79 1.64 11.76
N SER A 87 1.81 1.14 11.09
CA SER A 87 3.09 1.83 10.97
C SER A 87 2.93 3.13 10.21
N ARG A 88 3.52 4.20 10.72
CA ARG A 88 3.70 5.44 9.98
C ARG A 88 5.02 5.39 9.22
N ILE A 89 5.05 6.06 8.07
CA ILE A 89 6.25 6.23 7.25
C ILE A 89 6.63 7.71 7.29
N ASP A 90 7.93 7.97 7.17
CA ASP A 90 8.46 9.32 6.98
C ASP A 90 7.89 10.31 8.01
N THR A 91 7.87 9.88 9.27
CA THR A 91 7.47 10.72 10.39
C THR A 91 8.56 11.75 10.69
N TYR A 92 8.15 12.98 11.01
CA TYR A 92 9.07 13.93 11.63
C TYR A 92 9.49 13.46 13.02
N ALA A 93 10.61 14.00 13.53
CA ALA A 93 11.21 13.52 14.79
C ALA A 93 10.28 13.66 16.02
N ASP A 94 9.32 14.56 15.96
CA ASP A 94 8.32 14.82 17.00
C ASP A 94 7.01 14.05 16.81
N GLU A 95 6.90 13.25 15.75
CA GLU A 95 5.69 12.49 15.45
C GLU A 95 5.79 11.05 15.95
N THR A 96 4.66 10.51 16.38
CA THR A 96 4.54 9.09 16.74
C THR A 96 4.75 8.21 15.49
N PRO A 97 5.63 7.19 15.54
CA PRO A 97 5.95 6.38 14.37
C PRO A 97 4.89 5.31 14.01
N TYR A 98 3.73 5.38 14.62
CA TYR A 98 2.57 4.52 14.39
C TYR A 98 1.27 5.32 14.54
N SER A 99 0.14 4.77 14.09
CA SER A 99 -1.16 5.43 14.22
C SER A 99 -1.57 5.54 15.70
N ASN A 100 -2.15 6.67 16.08
CA ASN A 100 -2.69 6.91 17.42
C ASN A 100 -4.14 6.38 17.58
N PHE A 101 -4.64 5.69 16.57
CA PHE A 101 -5.94 5.02 16.55
C PHE A 101 -5.84 3.73 15.71
N LYS A 102 -6.81 2.84 15.87
CA LYS A 102 -6.91 1.60 15.11
C LYS A 102 -7.56 1.85 13.76
N VAL A 103 -7.03 1.23 12.72
CA VAL A 103 -7.55 1.28 11.35
C VAL A 103 -8.28 -0.03 11.07
N PRO A 104 -9.58 -0.01 10.76
CA PRO A 104 -10.32 -1.21 10.39
C PRO A 104 -9.70 -1.92 9.19
N ALA A 105 -9.51 -3.24 9.30
CA ALA A 105 -9.06 -4.06 8.17
C ALA A 105 -10.19 -4.24 7.15
N PHE A 106 -11.42 -4.32 7.64
CA PHE A 106 -12.65 -4.19 6.87
C PHE A 106 -13.56 -3.17 7.55
N SER A 107 -14.35 -2.46 6.78
CA SER A 107 -15.40 -1.58 7.30
C SER A 107 -16.68 -1.74 6.49
N ALA A 108 -17.82 -1.57 7.14
CA ALA A 108 -19.13 -1.53 6.50
C ALA A 108 -19.73 -0.14 6.74
N THR A 109 -19.71 0.70 5.72
CA THR A 109 -20.20 2.08 5.76
C THR A 109 -21.31 2.22 4.72
N ASP A 110 -22.46 2.73 5.11
CA ASP A 110 -23.63 2.88 4.25
C ASP A 110 -24.04 1.58 3.52
N GLY A 111 -23.89 0.45 4.20
CA GLY A 111 -24.17 -0.88 3.65
C GLY A 111 -23.12 -1.40 2.67
N VAL A 112 -22.01 -0.72 2.54
CA VAL A 112 -20.92 -1.05 1.60
C VAL A 112 -19.68 -1.50 2.36
N VAL A 113 -19.20 -2.71 2.05
CA VAL A 113 -17.97 -3.25 2.64
C VAL A 113 -16.76 -2.76 1.88
N THR A 114 -15.74 -2.31 2.60
CA THR A 114 -14.42 -1.93 2.05
C THR A 114 -13.29 -2.58 2.82
N CYS A 115 -12.16 -2.75 2.16
CA CYS A 115 -10.95 -3.34 2.73
C CYS A 115 -9.84 -2.30 2.90
N ARG A 116 -9.17 -2.36 4.05
CA ARG A 116 -7.91 -1.65 4.35
C ARG A 116 -6.95 -2.59 5.05
N PHE A 117 -6.50 -3.62 4.38
CA PHE A 117 -5.63 -4.63 4.97
C PHE A 117 -4.25 -4.64 4.31
N HIS A 118 -3.24 -4.32 5.11
CA HIS A 118 -1.84 -4.40 4.72
C HIS A 118 -1.03 -5.03 5.86
N PRO A 119 -0.78 -6.36 5.82
CA PRO A 119 -0.20 -7.09 6.95
C PRO A 119 1.16 -6.56 7.39
N GLY A 120 1.99 -6.08 6.44
CA GLY A 120 3.29 -5.53 6.75
C GLY A 120 3.22 -4.21 7.54
N TRP A 121 2.25 -3.36 7.22
CA TRP A 121 2.07 -2.09 7.91
C TRP A 121 1.45 -2.27 9.28
N ILE A 122 0.53 -3.22 9.42
CA ILE A 122 -0.07 -3.56 10.70
C ILE A 122 1.00 -4.15 11.62
N ARG A 123 1.71 -5.21 11.20
CA ARG A 123 2.77 -5.82 12.01
C ARG A 123 3.87 -4.79 12.39
N GLY A 124 4.22 -3.93 11.44
CA GLY A 124 5.18 -2.84 11.70
C GLY A 124 4.67 -1.81 12.69
N GLY A 125 3.40 -1.44 12.65
CA GLY A 125 2.76 -0.50 13.58
C GLY A 125 2.66 -1.08 14.98
N MET A 126 2.17 -2.30 15.11
CA MET A 126 2.10 -3.03 16.38
C MET A 126 3.47 -3.10 17.05
N LYS A 127 4.49 -3.54 16.32
CA LYS A 127 5.87 -3.60 16.85
C LYS A 127 6.39 -2.24 17.30
N LYS A 128 6.16 -1.18 16.55
CA LYS A 128 6.57 0.20 16.92
C LYS A 128 5.83 0.72 18.15
N ALA A 129 4.59 0.26 18.36
CA ALA A 129 3.79 0.56 19.55
C ALA A 129 4.15 -0.30 20.76
N GLY A 130 5.12 -1.21 20.64
CA GLY A 130 5.47 -2.16 21.69
C GLY A 130 4.44 -3.27 21.91
N LEU A 131 3.63 -3.53 20.87
CA LEU A 131 2.58 -4.55 20.87
C LEU A 131 2.94 -5.68 19.90
N GLU A 132 2.40 -6.86 20.18
CA GLU A 132 2.47 -8.02 19.29
C GLU A 132 1.06 -8.46 18.91
N LEU A 133 0.94 -9.12 17.77
CA LEU A 133 -0.31 -9.78 17.41
C LEU A 133 -0.53 -10.97 18.35
N THR A 134 -1.74 -11.16 18.80
CA THR A 134 -2.15 -12.37 19.53
C THR A 134 -2.13 -13.59 18.60
N ASP A 135 -2.23 -14.78 19.17
CA ASP A 135 -2.33 -16.02 18.39
C ASP A 135 -3.61 -16.00 17.51
N GLU A 136 -4.74 -15.54 18.05
CA GLU A 136 -5.98 -15.36 17.28
C GLU A 136 -5.82 -14.36 16.13
N GLU A 137 -5.20 -13.21 16.37
CA GLU A 137 -4.94 -12.22 15.31
C GLU A 137 -4.00 -12.76 14.24
N THR A 138 -3.05 -13.60 14.63
CA THR A 138 -2.15 -14.27 13.69
C THR A 138 -2.91 -15.27 12.84
N GLU A 139 -3.80 -16.06 13.43
CA GLU A 139 -4.69 -17.00 12.73
C GLU A 139 -5.61 -16.26 11.73
N ILE A 140 -6.21 -15.14 12.15
CA ILE A 140 -7.00 -14.28 11.25
C ILE A 140 -6.16 -13.82 10.04
N PHE A 141 -4.92 -13.38 10.27
CA PHE A 141 -4.05 -12.91 9.18
C PHE A 141 -3.65 -14.03 8.22
N ASP A 142 -3.40 -15.21 8.75
CA ASP A 142 -3.05 -16.37 7.95
C ASP A 142 -4.26 -16.84 7.14
N PHE A 143 -5.46 -16.89 7.74
CA PHE A 143 -6.71 -17.18 7.00
C PHE A 143 -6.95 -16.20 5.84
N ILE A 144 -6.77 -14.88 6.08
CA ILE A 144 -6.89 -13.86 5.02
C ILE A 144 -5.86 -14.10 3.92
N ALA A 145 -4.60 -14.39 4.28
CA ALA A 145 -3.52 -14.61 3.33
C ALA A 145 -3.76 -15.84 2.48
N ASP A 146 -4.14 -16.96 3.08
CA ASP A 146 -4.40 -18.23 2.42
C ASP A 146 -5.62 -18.15 1.50
N THR A 147 -6.70 -17.52 1.99
CA THR A 147 -7.93 -17.32 1.20
C THR A 147 -7.66 -16.39 0.02
N ALA A 148 -6.91 -15.30 0.23
CA ALA A 148 -6.53 -14.39 -0.85
C ALA A 148 -5.64 -15.08 -1.89
N ALA A 149 -4.69 -15.91 -1.46
CA ALA A 149 -3.83 -16.69 -2.35
C ALA A 149 -4.63 -17.72 -3.17
N ALA A 150 -5.53 -18.45 -2.52
CA ALA A 150 -6.39 -19.44 -3.17
C ALA A 150 -7.32 -18.83 -4.24
N ASN A 151 -7.71 -17.57 -4.07
CA ASN A 151 -8.56 -16.81 -5.00
C ASN A 151 -7.78 -15.85 -5.88
N SER A 152 -6.47 -15.98 -5.96
CA SER A 152 -5.64 -15.05 -6.73
C SER A 152 -5.62 -15.39 -8.21
N TYR A 153 -5.52 -14.34 -9.03
CA TYR A 153 -5.23 -14.42 -10.45
C TYR A 153 -3.82 -13.88 -10.69
N ALA A 154 -3.00 -14.67 -11.37
CA ALA A 154 -1.63 -14.33 -11.73
C ALA A 154 -1.55 -13.88 -13.18
N PHE A 155 -0.79 -12.84 -13.46
CA PHE A 155 -0.54 -12.31 -14.79
C PHE A 155 0.83 -11.64 -14.90
N CYS A 156 1.37 -11.62 -16.10
CA CYS A 156 2.63 -10.94 -16.39
C CYS A 156 2.34 -9.62 -17.11
N LEU A 157 2.86 -8.52 -16.54
CA LEU A 157 2.81 -7.21 -17.20
C LEU A 157 3.88 -7.15 -18.28
N GLN A 158 3.48 -6.89 -19.51
CA GLN A 158 4.41 -6.63 -20.62
C GLN A 158 4.74 -5.14 -20.71
N LYS A 159 5.84 -4.80 -21.39
CA LYS A 159 6.22 -3.40 -21.64
C LYS A 159 5.06 -2.63 -22.29
N GLY A 160 4.63 -1.55 -21.65
CA GLY A 160 3.52 -0.72 -22.08
C GLY A 160 2.19 -1.01 -21.40
N ASP A 161 2.07 -2.15 -20.71
CA ASP A 161 0.85 -2.47 -19.95
C ASP A 161 0.71 -1.58 -18.72
N ILE A 162 -0.55 -1.31 -18.37
CA ILE A 162 -0.92 -0.61 -17.14
C ILE A 162 -1.95 -1.46 -16.38
N ALA A 163 -1.62 -1.82 -15.15
CA ALA A 163 -2.59 -2.42 -14.22
C ALA A 163 -3.13 -1.36 -13.27
N PHE A 164 -4.46 -1.30 -13.14
CA PHE A 164 -5.16 -0.46 -12.16
C PHE A 164 -5.78 -1.36 -11.10
N CYS A 165 -5.46 -1.12 -9.81
CA CYS A 165 -6.06 -1.84 -8.69
C CYS A 165 -6.82 -0.87 -7.78
N ASN A 166 -8.12 -1.15 -7.59
CA ASN A 166 -8.95 -0.47 -6.62
C ASN A 166 -8.59 -0.97 -5.21
N ASN A 167 -7.99 -0.11 -4.40
CA ASN A 167 -7.49 -0.47 -3.07
C ASN A 167 -8.59 -0.68 -2.01
N TYR A 168 -9.86 -0.56 -2.37
CA TYR A 168 -10.99 -0.88 -1.49
C TYR A 168 -11.51 -2.30 -1.65
N THR A 169 -11.22 -2.92 -2.81
CA THR A 169 -11.84 -4.20 -3.18
C THR A 169 -10.89 -5.23 -3.76
N VAL A 170 -9.64 -4.84 -4.06
CA VAL A 170 -8.66 -5.70 -4.73
C VAL A 170 -7.35 -5.70 -3.96
N PHE A 171 -6.95 -6.87 -3.49
CA PHE A 171 -5.58 -7.12 -3.07
C PHE A 171 -4.67 -7.23 -4.29
N HIS A 172 -3.48 -6.69 -4.19
CA HIS A 172 -2.44 -6.87 -5.18
C HIS A 172 -1.14 -7.32 -4.53
N GLY A 173 -0.32 -7.98 -5.31
CA GLY A 173 0.94 -8.53 -4.87
C GLY A 173 1.80 -8.97 -6.04
N ARG A 174 2.86 -9.70 -5.77
CA ARG A 174 3.78 -10.22 -6.77
C ARG A 174 4.48 -11.45 -6.23
N ASP A 175 4.70 -12.44 -7.09
CA ASP A 175 5.58 -13.56 -6.79
C ASP A 175 7.04 -13.10 -6.60
N GLY A 176 7.83 -13.94 -5.96
CA GLY A 176 9.26 -13.79 -5.95
C GLY A 176 9.85 -13.95 -7.35
N HIS A 177 11.04 -13.43 -7.55
CA HIS A 177 11.82 -13.61 -8.76
C HIS A 177 13.31 -13.75 -8.40
N ASP A 178 14.12 -14.17 -9.35
CA ASP A 178 15.56 -14.27 -9.15
C ASP A 178 16.21 -12.88 -9.01
N GLU A 179 17.31 -12.81 -8.29
CA GLU A 179 18.09 -11.58 -8.19
C GLU A 179 18.83 -11.33 -9.51
N ILE A 180 18.54 -10.19 -10.13
CA ILE A 180 19.11 -9.82 -11.41
C ILE A 180 20.26 -8.86 -11.20
N GLY A 181 21.48 -9.28 -11.61
CA GLY A 181 22.69 -8.49 -11.47
C GLY A 181 22.77 -7.32 -12.44
N GLU A 182 22.37 -7.55 -13.70
CA GLU A 182 22.50 -6.55 -14.76
C GLU A 182 21.37 -5.50 -14.69
N GLU A 183 21.76 -4.23 -14.66
CA GLU A 183 20.81 -3.11 -14.57
C GLU A 183 19.84 -3.07 -15.76
N ALA A 184 20.31 -3.47 -16.95
CA ALA A 184 19.51 -3.50 -18.17
C ALA A 184 18.35 -4.50 -18.10
N ASP A 185 18.48 -5.55 -17.31
CA ASP A 185 17.52 -6.66 -17.23
C ASP A 185 16.56 -6.52 -16.04
N LYS A 186 16.80 -5.58 -15.15
CA LYS A 186 15.93 -5.37 -14.00
C LYS A 186 14.52 -4.95 -14.41
N ARG A 187 13.53 -5.51 -13.72
CA ARG A 187 12.13 -5.07 -13.83
C ARG A 187 11.99 -3.61 -13.43
N VAL A 188 11.26 -2.84 -14.20
CA VAL A 188 10.97 -1.43 -13.91
C VAL A 188 9.49 -1.15 -14.11
N LEU A 189 8.80 -0.84 -13.03
CA LEU A 189 7.43 -0.31 -13.07
C LEU A 189 7.40 1.13 -12.57
N LEU A 190 6.50 1.91 -13.12
CA LEU A 190 6.10 3.19 -12.53
C LEU A 190 4.84 2.95 -11.70
N ARG A 191 4.89 3.31 -10.42
CA ARG A 191 3.73 3.27 -9.54
C ARG A 191 3.18 4.66 -9.32
N ILE A 192 1.89 4.81 -9.52
CA ILE A 192 1.15 6.05 -9.32
C ILE A 192 0.02 5.79 -8.35
N TRP A 193 -0.04 6.55 -7.27
CA TRP A 193 -1.17 6.55 -6.35
C TRP A 193 -2.17 7.63 -6.74
N MET A 194 -3.42 7.25 -6.86
CA MET A 194 -4.49 8.14 -7.28
C MET A 194 -5.52 8.32 -6.17
N GLU A 195 -5.98 9.55 -6.01
CA GLU A 195 -7.14 9.93 -5.24
C GLU A 195 -8.27 10.21 -6.25
N LEU A 196 -9.42 9.61 -6.04
CA LEU A 196 -10.56 9.68 -6.94
C LEU A 196 -11.68 10.54 -6.33
N PRO A 197 -12.46 11.28 -7.15
CA PRO A 197 -13.53 12.14 -6.64
C PRO A 197 -14.69 11.34 -6.04
N ASP A 198 -15.01 10.19 -6.64
CA ASP A 198 -16.14 9.34 -6.26
C ASP A 198 -15.62 7.99 -5.79
N VAL A 199 -15.29 7.90 -4.51
CA VAL A 199 -14.80 6.66 -3.90
C VAL A 199 -15.92 5.90 -3.23
N ARG A 200 -15.69 4.60 -3.08
CA ARG A 200 -16.52 3.71 -2.28
C ARG A 200 -16.59 4.21 -0.83
N PRO A 201 -17.77 4.24 -0.18
CA PRO A 201 -17.87 4.60 1.23
C PRO A 201 -16.99 3.70 2.10
N PHE A 202 -16.31 4.29 3.08
CA PHE A 202 -15.48 3.57 4.05
C PHE A 202 -15.32 4.38 5.33
N ALA A 203 -14.91 3.72 6.41
CA ALA A 203 -14.72 4.36 7.71
C ALA A 203 -13.63 5.46 7.63
N ASP A 204 -13.82 6.55 8.35
CA ASP A 204 -12.89 7.68 8.37
C ASP A 204 -11.48 7.27 8.80
N GLU A 205 -11.36 6.30 9.70
CA GLU A 205 -10.08 5.73 10.12
C GLU A 205 -9.34 5.05 8.96
N GLY A 206 -10.05 4.61 7.92
CA GLY A 206 -9.46 4.08 6.69
C GLY A 206 -8.80 5.15 5.81
N ARG A 207 -9.10 6.44 6.06
CA ARG A 207 -8.47 7.60 5.39
C ARG A 207 -7.14 7.96 6.05
N VAL A 208 -6.36 6.96 6.38
CA VAL A 208 -5.09 7.13 7.09
C VAL A 208 -3.94 7.29 6.11
N ARG A 209 -3.14 8.30 6.40
CA ARG A 209 -1.77 8.35 5.93
C ARG A 209 -0.88 8.80 7.07
N TYR A 210 0.26 8.15 7.25
CA TYR A 210 1.19 8.43 8.36
C TYR A 210 0.53 8.37 9.75
N GLY A 211 -0.54 7.58 9.87
CA GLY A 211 -1.25 7.38 11.13
C GLY A 211 -2.14 8.53 11.57
N ALA A 212 -2.49 9.44 10.67
CA ALA A 212 -3.45 10.51 10.96
C ALA A 212 -4.51 10.59 9.87
N VAL A 213 -5.75 10.82 10.25
CA VAL A 213 -6.81 11.26 9.33
C VAL A 213 -6.57 12.72 9.04
N ARG A 214 -6.29 13.07 7.80
CA ARG A 214 -5.97 14.42 7.41
C ARG A 214 -6.96 14.95 6.38
N HIS A 215 -7.95 15.71 6.85
CA HIS A 215 -8.96 16.38 6.01
C HIS A 215 -9.66 15.45 5.00
N GLY A 216 -9.84 14.18 5.32
CA GLY A 216 -10.45 13.19 4.44
C GLY A 216 -9.59 12.78 3.25
N LYS A 217 -8.31 13.16 3.19
CA LYS A 217 -7.39 12.83 2.10
C LYS A 217 -6.48 11.66 2.46
N MET A 218 -6.21 10.81 1.48
CA MET A 218 -5.34 9.63 1.60
C MET A 218 -3.86 9.95 1.47
N GLY A 219 -3.50 11.19 1.26
CA GLY A 219 -2.13 11.64 1.06
C GLY A 219 -2.10 13.07 0.53
N TRP A 220 -0.93 13.50 0.08
CA TRP A 220 -0.77 14.82 -0.50
C TRP A 220 -0.91 14.78 -2.01
N THR A 221 -1.75 15.66 -2.56
CA THR A 221 -1.79 15.94 -4.00
C THR A 221 -0.61 16.81 -4.41
N ALA A 222 -0.39 16.99 -5.73
CA ALA A 222 0.60 17.94 -6.20
C ALA A 222 0.32 19.37 -5.71
N ALA A 223 -0.95 19.77 -5.61
CA ALA A 223 -1.34 21.06 -5.07
C ALA A 223 -0.99 21.22 -3.59
N ASP A 224 -1.18 20.17 -2.79
CA ASP A 224 -0.78 20.20 -1.38
C ASP A 224 0.74 20.36 -1.23
N VAL A 225 1.52 19.64 -2.06
CA VAL A 225 2.99 19.72 -2.06
C VAL A 225 3.47 21.12 -2.45
N LEU A 226 2.81 21.76 -3.43
CA LEU A 226 3.13 23.14 -3.84
C LEU A 226 2.76 24.16 -2.78
N ALA A 227 1.67 23.94 -2.04
CA ALA A 227 1.17 24.87 -1.03
C ALA A 227 1.90 24.75 0.30
N ASP A 228 2.44 23.58 0.66
CA ASP A 228 3.04 23.31 1.96
C ASP A 228 4.53 22.98 1.86
N ASN A 229 5.34 23.94 2.29
CA ASN A 229 6.80 23.82 2.27
C ASN A 229 7.36 22.69 3.15
N HIS A 230 6.59 22.17 4.08
CA HIS A 230 7.02 21.10 4.98
C HIS A 230 6.88 19.70 4.37
N LEU A 231 6.05 19.53 3.33
CA LEU A 231 5.79 18.22 2.75
C LEU A 231 6.97 17.61 1.99
N MET A 232 7.85 18.45 1.42
CA MET A 232 8.99 17.97 0.63
C MET A 232 10.23 18.88 0.85
N PRO A 233 10.75 18.96 2.08
CA PRO A 233 11.81 19.92 2.41
C PRO A 233 13.13 19.70 1.65
N HIS A 234 13.38 18.47 1.20
CA HIS A 234 14.63 18.08 0.54
C HIS A 234 14.56 18.04 -0.99
N ARG A 235 13.41 18.27 -1.58
CA ARG A 235 13.16 18.22 -3.02
C ARG A 235 12.58 19.52 -3.55
N ARG A 236 13.32 20.58 -3.30
CA ARG A 236 13.02 21.89 -3.84
C ARG A 236 14.06 22.24 -4.88
N ARG A 237 13.61 22.74 -6.00
CA ARG A 237 14.46 23.39 -6.98
C ARG A 237 15.08 24.66 -6.34
N GLU A 238 16.12 25.20 -6.96
CA GLU A 238 16.79 26.42 -6.49
C GLU A 238 15.83 27.61 -6.36
N ASP A 239 14.74 27.63 -7.15
CA ASP A 239 13.67 28.63 -7.09
C ASP A 239 12.66 28.41 -5.93
N GLY A 240 12.88 27.39 -5.09
CA GLY A 240 12.02 27.06 -3.96
C GLY A 240 10.75 26.27 -4.33
N VAL A 241 10.52 25.96 -5.60
CA VAL A 241 9.39 25.18 -6.06
C VAL A 241 9.65 23.69 -5.77
N PRO A 242 8.67 22.95 -5.19
CA PRO A 242 8.81 21.52 -5.00
C PRO A 242 9.04 20.77 -6.32
N GLU A 243 9.97 19.82 -6.32
CA GLU A 243 10.14 18.88 -7.42
C GLU A 243 9.07 17.80 -7.32
N VAL A 244 8.05 17.86 -8.14
CA VAL A 244 6.90 16.93 -8.12
C VAL A 244 7.01 15.74 -9.07
N PHE A 245 8.12 15.65 -9.82
CA PHE A 245 8.36 14.60 -10.84
C PHE A 245 9.75 13.98 -10.72
#